data_54e59a8bed6c8b193dc5b63afd162d13
#
_entry.id   54e59a8bed6c8b193dc5b63afd162d13
#
_cell.length_a   1.000
_cell.length_b   1.000
_cell.length_c   1.000
_cell.angle_alpha   90.00
_cell.angle_beta   90.00
_cell.angle_gamma   90.00
#
_symmetry.space_group_name_H-M   'P 1'
#
loop_
_entity.id
_entity.type
_entity.pdbx_description
1 polymer ?
#
loop_
_entity_poly.entity_id
_entity_poly.type
_entity_poly.pdbx_seq_one_letter_code
_entity_poly.pdbx_strand_id
1 'polypeptide(L)'
;MSKNLPKISDAEFEIMKVVWDKAPISTNDVIDSFKNNDKWSSRTIQTMLIRLDKKGVLAHEKKGRTYEYYPLVDRNEYIELEKNKFLNKFFGGAFNNLFVNYLENENVSESEIYQLRKILDEKIKKED
;
A
#
# COMPACT_ATOMS: atom_id res chain seq x y z
N MET A 1 -1.33 18.22 -9.21
CA MET A 1 -1.35 17.45 -10.47
C MET A 1 -1.67 16.01 -10.19
N SER A 2 -2.76 15.54 -10.71
CA SER A 2 -3.13 14.14 -10.50
C SER A 2 -2.26 13.24 -11.38
N LYS A 3 -1.70 12.21 -10.76
CA LYS A 3 -0.94 11.22 -11.49
C LYS A 3 -1.83 10.04 -11.79
N ASN A 4 -1.85 9.63 -13.03
CA ASN A 4 -2.50 8.39 -13.41
C ASN A 4 -1.56 7.24 -13.10
N LEU A 5 -1.66 6.71 -11.88
CA LEU A 5 -0.85 5.55 -11.52
C LEU A 5 -1.47 4.29 -12.10
N PRO A 6 -0.64 3.38 -12.59
CA PRO A 6 -1.13 2.10 -13.10
C PRO A 6 -1.85 1.33 -11.99
N LYS A 7 -2.83 0.55 -12.41
CA LYS A 7 -3.57 -0.30 -11.48
C LYS A 7 -2.67 -1.44 -10.98
N ILE A 8 -2.59 -1.57 -9.67
CA ILE A 8 -1.84 -2.64 -9.02
C ILE A 8 -2.86 -3.65 -8.48
N SER A 9 -2.69 -4.91 -8.81
CA SER A 9 -3.55 -5.97 -8.29
C SER A 9 -3.28 -6.20 -6.81
N ASP A 10 -4.19 -6.89 -6.13
CA ASP A 10 -4.01 -7.22 -4.71
C ASP A 10 -2.72 -8.01 -4.47
N ALA A 11 -2.42 -8.97 -5.35
CA ALA A 11 -1.19 -9.76 -5.24
C ALA A 11 0.05 -8.89 -5.48
N GLU A 12 -0.01 -8.02 -6.48
CA GLU A 12 1.09 -7.10 -6.76
C GLU A 12 1.31 -6.12 -5.61
N PHE A 13 0.24 -5.72 -4.94
CA PHE A 13 0.35 -4.85 -3.78
C PHE A 13 1.13 -5.52 -2.64
N GLU A 14 0.94 -6.83 -2.45
CA GLU A 14 1.72 -7.58 -1.45
C GLU A 14 3.21 -7.52 -1.76
N ILE A 15 3.56 -7.63 -3.04
CA ILE A 15 4.96 -7.48 -3.48
C ILE A 15 5.46 -6.06 -3.20
N MET A 16 4.64 -5.06 -3.52
CA MET A 16 5.02 -3.67 -3.31
C MET A 16 5.27 -3.35 -1.84
N LYS A 17 4.51 -3.94 -0.93
CA LYS A 17 4.73 -3.72 0.51
C LYS A 17 6.15 -4.13 0.92
N VAL A 18 6.63 -5.24 0.39
CA VAL A 18 7.99 -5.70 0.67
C VAL A 18 9.03 -4.75 0.07
N VAL A 19 8.81 -4.33 -1.17
CA VAL A 19 9.75 -3.42 -1.83
C VAL A 19 9.78 -2.06 -1.14
N TRP A 20 8.63 -1.51 -0.79
CA TRP A 20 8.61 -0.22 -0.06
C TRP A 20 9.33 -0.31 1.28
N ASP A 21 9.27 -1.45 1.93
CA ASP A 21 9.88 -1.65 3.25
C ASP A 21 11.39 -1.83 3.18
N LYS A 22 11.88 -2.51 2.14
CA LYS A 22 13.26 -3.00 2.10
C LYS A 22 14.09 -2.53 0.90
N ALA A 23 13.57 -1.64 0.09
CA ALA A 23 14.25 -1.20 -1.14
C ALA A 23 15.62 -0.57 -0.83
N PRO A 24 16.63 -0.77 -1.69
CA PRO A 24 16.58 -1.67 -2.85
C PRO A 24 16.65 -3.13 -2.42
N ILE A 25 15.96 -4.00 -3.15
CA ILE A 25 15.85 -5.39 -2.76
C ILE A 25 16.00 -6.30 -3.99
N SER A 26 16.78 -7.38 -3.83
CA SER A 26 17.00 -8.33 -4.90
C SER A 26 15.77 -9.22 -5.12
N THR A 27 15.68 -9.81 -6.31
CA THR A 27 14.63 -10.78 -6.63
C THR A 27 14.58 -11.90 -5.60
N ASN A 28 15.74 -12.44 -5.25
CA ASN A 28 15.81 -13.56 -4.29
C ASN A 28 15.33 -13.15 -2.91
N ASP A 29 15.63 -11.94 -2.48
CA ASP A 29 15.19 -11.45 -1.18
C ASP A 29 13.69 -11.22 -1.15
N VAL A 30 13.10 -10.79 -2.26
CA VAL A 30 11.64 -10.69 -2.35
C VAL A 30 11.03 -12.08 -2.23
N ILE A 31 11.57 -13.05 -2.95
CA ILE A 31 11.09 -14.43 -2.89
C ILE A 31 11.20 -14.97 -1.46
N ASP A 32 12.32 -14.74 -0.79
CA ASP A 32 12.53 -15.18 0.58
C ASP A 32 11.51 -14.55 1.55
N SER A 33 11.06 -13.35 1.27
CA SER A 33 10.07 -12.69 2.11
C SER A 33 8.72 -13.40 2.14
N PHE A 34 8.44 -14.24 1.14
CA PHE A 34 7.19 -15.00 1.04
C PHE A 34 7.38 -16.48 1.30
N LYS A 35 8.56 -16.89 1.73
CA LYS A 35 8.93 -18.29 1.87
C LYS A 35 8.06 -19.05 2.88
N ASN A 36 7.65 -18.38 3.95
CA ASN A 36 6.94 -19.03 5.05
C ASN A 36 5.44 -19.17 4.85
N ASN A 37 4.86 -18.52 3.87
CA ASN A 37 3.40 -18.59 3.68
C ASN A 37 2.96 -19.38 2.44
N ASP A 38 3.91 -19.86 1.65
CA ASP A 38 3.65 -20.70 0.47
C ASP A 38 2.57 -20.18 -0.47
N LYS A 39 2.33 -18.86 -0.43
CA LYS A 39 1.24 -18.25 -1.16
C LYS A 39 1.49 -18.24 -2.66
N TRP A 40 2.74 -18.01 -3.05
CA TRP A 40 3.13 -17.93 -4.45
C TRP A 40 4.45 -18.65 -4.68
N SER A 41 4.57 -19.23 -5.89
CA SER A 41 5.84 -19.81 -6.31
C SER A 41 6.86 -18.71 -6.62
N SER A 42 8.14 -19.09 -6.65
CA SER A 42 9.20 -18.16 -7.04
C SER A 42 8.95 -17.57 -8.42
N ARG A 43 8.44 -18.38 -9.33
CA ARG A 43 8.15 -17.96 -10.69
C ARG A 43 7.04 -16.90 -10.73
N THR A 44 6.00 -17.11 -9.93
CA THR A 44 4.91 -16.15 -9.82
C THR A 44 5.40 -14.81 -9.30
N ILE A 45 6.25 -14.83 -8.27
CA ILE A 45 6.81 -13.62 -7.70
C ILE A 45 7.66 -12.89 -8.74
N GLN A 46 8.51 -13.62 -9.46
CA GLN A 46 9.31 -13.02 -10.54
C GLN A 46 8.44 -12.37 -11.60
N THR A 47 7.36 -13.06 -12.00
CA THR A 47 6.44 -12.52 -13.00
C THR A 47 5.79 -11.23 -12.52
N MET A 48 5.39 -11.17 -11.24
CA MET A 48 4.79 -9.98 -10.68
C MET A 48 5.79 -8.80 -10.63
N LEU A 49 7.05 -9.08 -10.29
CA LEU A 49 8.09 -8.04 -10.29
C LEU A 49 8.30 -7.48 -11.70
N ILE A 50 8.38 -8.34 -12.69
CA ILE A 50 8.54 -7.92 -14.08
C ILE A 50 7.34 -7.10 -14.54
N ARG A 51 6.15 -7.52 -14.15
CA ARG A 51 4.92 -6.81 -14.50
C ARG A 51 4.87 -5.42 -13.87
N LEU A 52 5.25 -5.31 -12.60
CA LEU A 52 5.31 -4.02 -11.91
C LEU A 52 6.35 -3.10 -12.53
N ASP A 53 7.46 -3.66 -12.96
CA ASP A 53 8.51 -2.91 -13.68
C ASP A 53 7.94 -2.35 -14.99
N LYS A 54 7.26 -3.19 -15.77
CA LYS A 54 6.66 -2.77 -17.03
C LYS A 54 5.58 -1.71 -16.84
N LYS A 55 4.87 -1.76 -15.73
CA LYS A 55 3.84 -0.76 -15.41
C LYS A 55 4.44 0.58 -14.98
N GLY A 56 5.74 0.64 -14.73
CA GLY A 56 6.38 1.86 -14.26
C GLY A 56 6.23 2.10 -12.77
N VAL A 57 5.83 1.09 -12.00
CA VAL A 57 5.69 1.18 -10.54
C VAL A 57 7.00 0.86 -9.85
N LEU A 58 7.77 -0.06 -10.44
CA LEU A 58 9.11 -0.42 -9.99
C LEU A 58 10.11 -0.14 -11.10
N ALA A 59 11.38 0.00 -10.69
CA ALA A 59 12.50 -0.04 -11.59
C ALA A 59 13.51 -1.02 -11.03
N HIS A 60 14.49 -1.38 -11.85
CA HIS A 60 15.52 -2.30 -11.42
C HIS A 60 16.89 -1.85 -11.91
N GLU A 61 17.90 -2.28 -11.16
CA GLU A 61 19.30 -2.14 -11.57
C GLU A 61 19.93 -3.52 -11.52
N LYS A 62 20.79 -3.77 -12.49
CA LYS A 62 21.55 -5.01 -12.51
C LYS A 62 22.76 -4.86 -11.59
N LYS A 63 22.87 -5.75 -10.59
CA LYS A 63 24.00 -5.79 -9.69
C LYS A 63 24.67 -7.15 -9.82
N GLY A 64 25.73 -7.22 -10.64
CA GLY A 64 26.37 -8.49 -10.95
C GLY A 64 25.42 -9.40 -11.70
N ARG A 65 25.03 -10.53 -11.09
CA ARG A 65 24.12 -11.49 -11.70
C ARG A 65 22.68 -11.34 -11.23
N THR A 66 22.42 -10.37 -10.37
CA THR A 66 21.09 -10.18 -9.79
C THR A 66 20.52 -8.84 -10.19
N TYR A 67 19.21 -8.74 -10.08
CA TYR A 67 18.50 -7.48 -10.23
C TYR A 67 18.05 -7.00 -8.87
N GLU A 68 18.21 -5.72 -8.61
CA GLU A 68 17.66 -5.08 -7.42
C GLU A 68 16.54 -4.15 -7.83
N TYR A 69 15.42 -4.24 -7.14
CA TYR A 69 14.22 -3.46 -7.42
C TYR A 69 14.06 -2.32 -6.43
N TYR A 70 13.53 -1.23 -6.91
CA TYR A 70 13.20 -0.09 -6.07
C TYR A 70 11.93 0.57 -6.61
N PRO A 71 11.15 1.24 -5.72
CA PRO A 71 9.87 1.81 -6.13
C PRO A 71 10.06 3.12 -6.89
N LEU A 72 9.25 3.32 -7.93
CA LEU A 72 9.15 4.60 -8.63
C LEU A 72 7.96 5.41 -8.14
N VAL A 73 7.08 4.78 -7.38
CA VAL A 73 5.89 5.40 -6.80
C VAL A 73 6.03 5.36 -5.29
N ASP A 74 5.88 6.51 -4.64
CA ASP A 74 5.95 6.59 -3.20
C ASP A 74 4.76 5.90 -2.55
N ARG A 75 5.01 5.19 -1.45
CA ARG A 75 3.97 4.45 -0.73
C ARG A 75 2.82 5.36 -0.31
N ASN A 76 3.14 6.50 0.28
CA ASN A 76 2.11 7.42 0.77
C ASN A 76 1.29 8.00 -0.36
N GLU A 77 1.93 8.30 -1.49
CA GLU A 77 1.24 8.77 -2.68
C GLU A 77 0.25 7.73 -3.20
N TYR A 78 0.69 6.47 -3.25
CA TYR A 78 -0.18 5.39 -3.71
C TYR A 78 -1.37 5.19 -2.77
N ILE A 79 -1.12 5.17 -1.47
CA ILE A 79 -2.18 5.02 -0.45
C ILE A 79 -3.18 6.16 -0.55
N GLU A 80 -2.71 7.38 -0.73
CA GLU A 80 -3.56 8.55 -0.85
C GLU A 80 -4.51 8.45 -2.04
N LEU A 81 -3.98 8.02 -3.18
CA LEU A 81 -4.78 7.83 -4.38
C LEU A 81 -5.83 6.73 -4.22
N GLU A 82 -5.45 5.61 -3.63
CA GLU A 82 -6.38 4.51 -3.42
C GLU A 82 -7.46 4.86 -2.40
N LYS A 83 -7.09 5.59 -1.36
CA LYS A 83 -8.03 6.07 -0.37
C LYS A 83 -9.09 6.97 -1.03
N ASN A 84 -8.65 7.90 -1.86
CA ASN A 84 -9.56 8.83 -2.53
C ASN A 84 -10.49 8.11 -3.50
N LYS A 85 -9.96 7.13 -4.23
CA LYS A 85 -10.78 6.31 -5.12
C LYS A 85 -11.86 5.56 -4.35
N PHE A 86 -11.47 4.97 -3.22
CA PHE A 86 -12.38 4.23 -2.36
C PHE A 86 -13.48 5.13 -1.82
N LEU A 87 -13.11 6.30 -1.29
CA LEU A 87 -14.09 7.24 -0.74
C LEU A 87 -15.06 7.73 -1.81
N ASN A 88 -14.54 8.02 -3.00
CA ASN A 88 -15.39 8.48 -4.11
C ASN A 88 -16.35 7.40 -4.57
N LYS A 89 -15.86 6.16 -4.65
CA LYS A 89 -16.67 5.05 -5.16
C LYS A 89 -17.80 4.67 -4.21
N PHE A 90 -17.52 4.61 -2.91
CA PHE A 90 -18.46 4.04 -1.94
C PHE A 90 -19.14 5.07 -1.05
N PHE A 91 -18.55 6.24 -0.86
CA PHE A 91 -19.02 7.20 0.13
C PHE A 91 -19.12 8.63 -0.41
N GLY A 92 -19.17 8.79 -1.74
CA GLY A 92 -19.33 10.10 -2.35
C GLY A 92 -18.21 11.07 -2.03
N GLY A 93 -17.01 10.56 -1.73
CA GLY A 93 -15.85 11.38 -1.42
C GLY A 93 -15.79 11.91 0.01
N ALA A 94 -16.78 11.57 0.84
CA ALA A 94 -16.86 12.10 2.20
C ALA A 94 -16.34 11.12 3.23
N PHE A 95 -15.25 11.47 3.89
CA PHE A 95 -14.69 10.67 4.97
C PHE A 95 -15.70 10.43 6.10
N ASN A 96 -16.51 11.44 6.41
CA ASN A 96 -17.54 11.32 7.46
C ASN A 96 -18.44 10.12 7.25
N ASN A 97 -18.84 9.89 6.01
CA ASN A 97 -19.75 8.78 5.70
C ASN A 97 -19.11 7.43 6.00
N LEU A 98 -17.84 7.29 5.66
CA LEU A 98 -17.08 6.08 5.98
C LEU A 98 -16.97 5.90 7.49
N PHE A 99 -16.61 6.96 8.20
CA PHE A 99 -16.38 6.93 9.64
C PHE A 99 -17.67 6.57 10.38
N VAL A 100 -18.78 7.22 10.03
CA VAL A 100 -20.08 6.93 10.64
C VAL A 100 -20.51 5.50 10.36
N ASN A 101 -20.36 5.05 9.11
CA ASN A 101 -20.70 3.68 8.74
C ASN A 101 -19.93 2.67 9.59
N TYR A 102 -18.64 2.91 9.74
CA TYR A 102 -17.78 2.02 10.53
C TYR A 102 -18.23 1.96 11.98
N LEU A 103 -18.49 3.12 12.60
CA LEU A 103 -18.88 3.18 14.00
C LEU A 103 -20.24 2.56 14.26
N GLU A 104 -21.16 2.66 13.33
CA GLU A 104 -22.51 2.12 13.49
C GLU A 104 -22.56 0.61 13.27
N ASN A 105 -21.70 0.06 12.43
CA ASN A 105 -21.80 -1.33 11.99
C ASN A 105 -20.73 -2.27 12.53
N GLU A 106 -19.73 -1.71 13.23
CA GLU A 106 -18.64 -2.52 13.76
C GLU A 106 -18.58 -2.40 15.28
N ASN A 107 -18.10 -3.49 15.91
CA ASN A 107 -17.85 -3.47 17.35
C ASN A 107 -16.51 -2.77 17.62
N VAL A 108 -16.57 -1.51 17.93
CA VAL A 108 -15.38 -0.72 18.23
C VAL A 108 -15.18 -0.71 19.73
N SER A 109 -13.99 -1.06 20.19
CA SER A 109 -13.68 -1.09 21.62
C SER A 109 -13.58 0.31 22.20
N GLU A 110 -13.81 0.43 23.52
CA GLU A 110 -13.63 1.70 24.20
C GLU A 110 -12.21 2.23 24.02
N SER A 111 -11.22 1.35 24.04
CA SER A 111 -9.83 1.73 23.86
C SER A 111 -9.60 2.39 22.51
N GLU A 112 -10.15 1.80 21.45
CA GLU A 112 -10.06 2.37 20.11
C GLU A 112 -10.76 3.72 20.01
N ILE A 113 -11.92 3.85 20.64
CA ILE A 113 -12.66 5.11 20.65
C ILE A 113 -11.85 6.20 21.35
N TYR A 114 -11.22 5.88 22.47
CA TYR A 114 -10.38 6.82 23.18
C TYR A 114 -9.20 7.27 22.34
N GLN A 115 -8.56 6.35 21.65
CA GLN A 115 -7.42 6.66 20.78
C GLN A 115 -7.85 7.60 19.65
N LEU A 116 -8.97 7.30 19.01
CA LEU A 116 -9.51 8.12 17.94
C LEU A 116 -9.87 9.52 18.45
N ARG A 117 -10.51 9.59 19.60
CA ARG A 117 -10.88 10.84 20.21
C ARG A 117 -9.66 11.71 20.51
N LYS A 118 -8.61 11.10 21.02
CA LYS A 118 -7.37 11.79 21.30
C LYS A 118 -6.74 12.38 20.03
N ILE A 119 -6.71 11.59 18.95
CA ILE A 119 -6.19 12.03 17.67
C ILE A 119 -6.99 13.21 17.12
N LEU A 120 -8.32 13.12 17.21
CA LEU A 120 -9.20 14.18 16.74
C LEU A 120 -9.00 15.48 17.54
N ASP A 121 -8.86 15.36 18.86
CA ASP A 121 -8.63 16.52 19.71
C ASP A 121 -7.29 17.20 19.41
N GLU A 122 -6.25 16.40 19.19
CA GLU A 122 -4.94 16.94 18.83
C GLU A 122 -4.97 17.64 17.48
N LYS A 123 -5.75 17.12 16.54
CA LYS A 123 -5.90 17.72 15.23
C LYS A 123 -6.55 19.10 15.33
N ILE A 124 -7.58 19.20 16.15
CA ILE A 124 -8.27 20.47 16.39
C ILE A 124 -7.29 21.50 16.99
N LYS A 125 -6.50 21.11 17.96
CA LYS A 125 -5.52 22.00 18.59
C LYS A 125 -4.48 22.54 17.61
N LYS A 126 -4.06 21.71 16.66
CA LYS A 126 -3.05 22.12 15.69
C LYS A 126 -3.57 23.16 14.69
N GLU A 127 -4.88 23.20 14.48
CA GLU A 127 -5.48 24.14 13.55
C GLU A 127 -5.82 25.49 14.18
N ASP A 128 -5.79 25.55 15.49
CA ASP A 128 -5.97 26.78 16.23
C ASP A 128 -4.64 27.54 16.34
#